data_b52d1a568fbf9b073b244ad01cdef8b9
#
_entry.id   b52d1a568fbf9b073b244ad01cdef8b9
#
_cell.length_a   1.000
_cell.length_b   1.000
_cell.length_c   1.000
_cell.angle_alpha   90.00
_cell.angle_beta   90.00
_cell.angle_gamma   90.00
#
_symmetry.space_group_name_H-M   'P 1'
#
loop_
_entity.id
_entity.type
_entity.pdbx_description
1 polymer ?
#
loop_
_entity_poly.entity_id
_entity_poly.type
_entity_poly.pdbx_seq_one_letter_code
_entity_poly.pdbx_strand_id
1 'polypeptide(L)'
;MTDTAMPGHGLLDGKVVVVTAAAGTGIGGAAARRCLEEGARVAISDQHHKRLAATRDELAAGHGDRVWSLGCDVTDEAQVAALVEGAAGHFGRIDVMINNAGLGGTASLLDMTDEQWDRVLDVTLTGTFRCTRAALRQMVAQGHGGAVVNNASVLGWRAQPGQAHYAAAKAGVMALTRCAALDVAAHRIRVNAVAPSLAVHPYLAKVTSEDLLAELASREPFGRAAEPWEVANVIVFLASDYAAYMTGEVVSVSSQHP
;
A
#
# COMPACT_ATOMS: atom_id res chain seq x y z
N MET A 1 -13.95 -13.79 14.70
CA MET A 1 -14.99 -12.79 14.31
C MET A 1 -15.31 -13.05 12.86
N THR A 2 -16.56 -13.19 12.52
CA THR A 2 -17.04 -13.42 11.16
C THR A 2 -16.56 -12.28 10.29
N ASP A 3 -15.95 -12.63 9.17
CA ASP A 3 -15.60 -11.72 8.07
C ASP A 3 -16.89 -11.01 7.63
N THR A 4 -17.15 -9.86 8.21
CA THR A 4 -18.29 -9.02 7.83
C THR A 4 -17.81 -8.19 6.64
N ALA A 5 -17.76 -8.84 5.48
CA ALA A 5 -17.59 -8.14 4.22
C ALA A 5 -18.64 -7.03 4.15
N MET A 6 -18.20 -5.79 4.27
CA MET A 6 -19.11 -4.65 4.09
C MET A 6 -19.48 -4.59 2.60
N PRO A 7 -20.77 -4.46 2.26
CA PRO A 7 -21.17 -4.35 0.86
C PRO A 7 -20.48 -3.16 0.20
N GLY A 8 -20.10 -3.31 -1.07
CA GLY A 8 -19.54 -2.22 -1.86
C GLY A 8 -20.59 -1.12 -2.09
N HIS A 9 -20.12 0.13 -2.09
CA HIS A 9 -20.94 1.32 -2.32
C HIS A 9 -20.66 1.99 -3.67
N GLY A 10 -19.80 1.36 -4.51
CA GLY A 10 -19.40 1.90 -5.81
C GLY A 10 -18.43 3.08 -5.72
N LEU A 11 -17.67 3.19 -4.63
CA LEU A 11 -16.74 4.30 -4.40
C LEU A 11 -15.66 4.43 -5.48
N LEU A 12 -15.33 3.34 -6.16
CA LEU A 12 -14.31 3.27 -7.21
C LEU A 12 -14.88 2.76 -8.53
N ASP A 13 -16.20 2.91 -8.74
CA ASP A 13 -16.85 2.40 -9.95
C ASP A 13 -16.18 2.94 -11.22
N GLY A 14 -15.80 2.02 -12.13
CA GLY A 14 -15.11 2.31 -13.37
C GLY A 14 -13.65 2.80 -13.25
N LYS A 15 -13.11 3.03 -12.05
CA LYS A 15 -11.71 3.43 -11.85
C LYS A 15 -10.75 2.24 -12.06
N VAL A 16 -9.56 2.55 -12.53
CA VAL A 16 -8.44 1.60 -12.67
C VAL A 16 -7.45 1.81 -11.54
N VAL A 17 -7.24 0.77 -10.75
CA VAL A 17 -6.39 0.79 -9.56
C VAL A 17 -5.20 -0.14 -9.75
N VAL A 18 -3.99 0.34 -9.47
CA VAL A 18 -2.78 -0.48 -9.41
C VAL A 18 -2.38 -0.66 -7.95
N VAL A 19 -2.10 -1.90 -7.53
CA VAL A 19 -1.71 -2.23 -6.15
C VAL A 19 -0.40 -3.04 -6.14
N THR A 20 0.62 -2.54 -5.44
CA THR A 20 1.89 -3.26 -5.26
C THR A 20 1.88 -4.16 -4.03
N ALA A 21 2.64 -5.26 -4.07
CA ALA A 21 2.72 -6.29 -3.02
C ALA A 21 1.32 -6.78 -2.61
N ALA A 22 0.49 -7.10 -3.61
CA ALA A 22 -0.91 -7.46 -3.44
C ALA A 22 -1.14 -8.98 -3.35
N ALA A 23 -0.09 -9.80 -3.41
CA ALA A 23 -0.23 -11.26 -3.34
C ALA A 23 -0.52 -11.74 -1.90
N GLY A 24 -1.66 -12.41 -1.72
CA GLY A 24 -2.06 -13.03 -0.46
C GLY A 24 -3.02 -12.17 0.38
N THR A 25 -2.97 -12.35 1.70
CA THR A 25 -3.98 -11.84 2.66
C THR A 25 -3.52 -10.64 3.47
N GLY A 26 -2.39 -10.01 3.13
CA GLY A 26 -1.94 -8.77 3.75
C GLY A 26 -2.74 -7.55 3.30
N ILE A 27 -2.32 -6.37 3.75
CA ILE A 27 -2.99 -5.08 3.44
C ILE A 27 -3.15 -4.88 1.93
N GLY A 28 -2.13 -5.21 1.12
CA GLY A 28 -2.21 -5.08 -0.35
C GLY A 28 -3.28 -5.98 -0.98
N GLY A 29 -3.36 -7.25 -0.55
CA GLY A 29 -4.41 -8.16 -1.01
C GLY A 29 -5.80 -7.72 -0.56
N ALA A 30 -5.93 -7.26 0.70
CA ALA A 30 -7.18 -6.72 1.22
C ALA A 30 -7.61 -5.44 0.46
N ALA A 31 -6.66 -4.54 0.16
CA ALA A 31 -6.93 -3.34 -0.64
C ALA A 31 -7.38 -3.69 -2.07
N ALA A 32 -6.74 -4.69 -2.71
CA ALA A 32 -7.15 -5.15 -4.04
C ALA A 32 -8.57 -5.70 -4.04
N ARG A 33 -8.91 -6.58 -3.07
CA ARG A 33 -10.29 -7.08 -2.90
C ARG A 33 -11.27 -5.95 -2.70
N ARG A 34 -10.99 -5.06 -1.75
CA ARG A 34 -11.89 -3.96 -1.43
C ARG A 34 -12.10 -3.02 -2.63
N CYS A 35 -11.06 -2.72 -3.41
CA CYS A 35 -11.21 -1.94 -4.64
C CYS A 35 -12.13 -2.63 -5.65
N LEU A 36 -12.04 -3.96 -5.82
CA LEU A 36 -12.91 -4.73 -6.70
C LEU A 36 -14.37 -4.72 -6.22
N GLU A 37 -14.61 -4.86 -4.92
CA GLU A 37 -15.94 -4.75 -4.29
C GLU A 37 -16.56 -3.36 -4.50
N GLU A 38 -15.72 -2.32 -4.54
CA GLU A 38 -16.14 -0.94 -4.82
C GLU A 38 -16.23 -0.59 -6.32
N GLY A 39 -16.19 -1.59 -7.21
CA GLY A 39 -16.45 -1.42 -8.63
C GLY A 39 -15.22 -1.16 -9.50
N ALA A 40 -14.01 -1.15 -8.93
CA ALA A 40 -12.78 -0.90 -9.69
C ALA A 40 -12.40 -2.05 -10.62
N ARG A 41 -11.55 -1.74 -11.62
CA ARG A 41 -10.67 -2.68 -12.31
C ARG A 41 -9.31 -2.61 -11.64
N VAL A 42 -8.70 -3.74 -11.33
CA VAL A 42 -7.52 -3.78 -10.47
C VAL A 42 -6.35 -4.51 -11.15
N ALA A 43 -5.23 -3.83 -11.26
CA ALA A 43 -3.94 -4.40 -11.59
C ALA A 43 -3.18 -4.71 -10.30
N ILE A 44 -2.91 -5.99 -10.04
CA ILE A 44 -2.14 -6.42 -8.86
C ILE A 44 -0.71 -6.77 -9.24
N SER A 45 0.24 -6.46 -8.37
CA SER A 45 1.62 -6.87 -8.54
C SER A 45 2.27 -7.37 -7.27
N ASP A 46 3.26 -8.23 -7.44
CA ASP A 46 4.12 -8.76 -6.37
C ASP A 46 5.41 -9.30 -7.00
N GLN A 47 6.53 -9.28 -6.25
CA GLN A 47 7.75 -9.95 -6.68
C GLN A 47 7.62 -11.48 -6.66
N HIS A 48 6.67 -12.02 -5.93
CA HIS A 48 6.48 -13.47 -5.75
C HIS A 48 5.48 -14.02 -6.76
N HIS A 49 5.94 -14.34 -7.97
CA HIS A 49 5.12 -14.73 -9.12
C HIS A 49 4.08 -15.83 -8.83
N LYS A 50 4.46 -16.90 -8.08
CA LYS A 50 3.54 -18.00 -7.78
C LYS A 50 2.36 -17.57 -6.91
N ARG A 51 2.62 -16.75 -5.86
CA ARG A 51 1.55 -16.21 -5.02
C ARG A 51 0.70 -15.20 -5.78
N LEU A 52 1.32 -14.39 -6.63
CA LEU A 52 0.62 -13.41 -7.46
C LEU A 52 -0.37 -14.10 -8.40
N ALA A 53 0.06 -15.17 -9.08
CA ALA A 53 -0.81 -15.94 -9.96
C ALA A 53 -2.01 -16.54 -9.19
N ALA A 54 -1.77 -17.15 -8.02
CA ALA A 54 -2.84 -17.70 -7.19
C ALA A 54 -3.83 -16.63 -6.72
N THR A 55 -3.33 -15.47 -6.30
CA THR A 55 -4.19 -14.34 -5.88
C THR A 55 -4.98 -13.78 -7.06
N ARG A 56 -4.36 -13.64 -8.24
CA ARG A 56 -5.07 -13.23 -9.46
C ARG A 56 -6.22 -14.19 -9.79
N ASP A 57 -5.97 -15.50 -9.77
CA ASP A 57 -6.97 -16.51 -10.11
C ASP A 57 -8.14 -16.51 -9.11
N GLU A 58 -7.82 -16.35 -7.81
CA GLU A 58 -8.83 -16.20 -6.75
C GLU A 58 -9.72 -14.96 -6.97
N LEU A 59 -9.12 -13.81 -7.23
CA LEU A 59 -9.86 -12.57 -7.45
C LEU A 59 -10.65 -12.60 -8.77
N ALA A 60 -10.07 -13.16 -9.82
CA ALA A 60 -10.72 -13.28 -11.13
C ALA A 60 -11.93 -14.22 -11.09
N ALA A 61 -11.95 -15.22 -10.20
CA ALA A 61 -13.11 -16.11 -10.03
C ALA A 61 -14.39 -15.35 -9.64
N GLY A 62 -14.26 -14.25 -8.88
CA GLY A 62 -15.41 -13.42 -8.49
C GLY A 62 -15.61 -12.15 -9.33
N HIS A 63 -14.58 -11.72 -10.08
CA HIS A 63 -14.56 -10.40 -10.71
C HIS A 63 -14.18 -10.40 -12.20
N GLY A 64 -13.87 -11.58 -12.78
CA GLY A 64 -13.63 -11.75 -14.21
C GLY A 64 -12.46 -10.92 -14.75
N ASP A 65 -12.70 -10.24 -15.86
CA ASP A 65 -11.74 -9.42 -16.60
C ASP A 65 -11.37 -8.10 -15.91
N ARG A 66 -11.98 -7.81 -14.77
CA ARG A 66 -11.61 -6.65 -13.94
C ARG A 66 -10.28 -6.84 -13.20
N VAL A 67 -9.67 -8.03 -13.27
CA VAL A 67 -8.41 -8.35 -12.59
C VAL A 67 -7.30 -8.63 -13.60
N TRP A 68 -6.21 -7.89 -13.49
CA TRP A 68 -4.98 -8.12 -14.25
C TRP A 68 -3.78 -8.19 -13.31
N SER A 69 -2.70 -8.84 -13.70
CA SER A 69 -1.51 -8.97 -12.87
C SER A 69 -0.21 -8.94 -13.65
N LEU A 70 0.82 -8.33 -13.08
CA LEU A 70 2.19 -8.37 -13.58
C LEU A 70 3.17 -8.51 -12.41
N GLY A 71 4.16 -9.42 -12.56
CA GLY A 71 5.27 -9.52 -11.60
C GLY A 71 6.07 -8.23 -11.57
N CYS A 72 6.36 -7.71 -10.36
CA CYS A 72 7.13 -6.48 -10.20
C CYS A 72 7.92 -6.50 -8.89
N ASP A 73 9.23 -6.35 -8.99
CA ASP A 73 10.09 -5.93 -7.90
C ASP A 73 10.19 -4.40 -7.92
N VAL A 74 9.72 -3.74 -6.86
CA VAL A 74 9.71 -2.27 -6.78
C VAL A 74 11.12 -1.66 -6.66
N THR A 75 12.14 -2.48 -6.44
CA THR A 75 13.54 -2.06 -6.46
C THR A 75 14.10 -1.93 -7.88
N ASP A 76 13.41 -2.46 -8.88
CA ASP A 76 13.76 -2.40 -10.30
C ASP A 76 12.86 -1.37 -11.02
N GLU A 77 13.47 -0.27 -11.47
CA GLU A 77 12.75 0.81 -12.14
C GLU A 77 12.09 0.37 -13.46
N ALA A 78 12.74 -0.55 -14.20
CA ALA A 78 12.18 -1.03 -15.46
C ALA A 78 10.93 -1.89 -15.24
N GLN A 79 10.90 -2.72 -14.18
CA GLN A 79 9.73 -3.49 -13.81
C GLN A 79 8.58 -2.59 -13.31
N VAL A 80 8.90 -1.53 -12.56
CA VAL A 80 7.91 -0.53 -12.14
C VAL A 80 7.29 0.19 -13.35
N ALA A 81 8.11 0.62 -14.30
CA ALA A 81 7.64 1.23 -15.55
C ALA A 81 6.73 0.27 -16.32
N ALA A 82 7.18 -0.98 -16.50
CA ALA A 82 6.39 -2.02 -17.19
C ALA A 82 5.04 -2.30 -16.50
N LEU A 83 4.99 -2.28 -15.16
CA LEU A 83 3.73 -2.44 -14.41
C LEU A 83 2.75 -1.32 -14.72
N VAL A 84 3.20 -0.06 -14.64
CA VAL A 84 2.35 1.12 -14.86
C VAL A 84 1.88 1.20 -16.31
N GLU A 85 2.80 1.02 -17.28
CA GLU A 85 2.50 1.01 -18.71
C GLU A 85 1.59 -0.17 -19.09
N GLY A 86 1.88 -1.36 -18.55
CA GLY A 86 1.08 -2.56 -18.78
C GLY A 86 -0.36 -2.43 -18.26
N ALA A 87 -0.54 -1.88 -17.06
CA ALA A 87 -1.86 -1.62 -16.49
C ALA A 87 -2.63 -0.57 -17.33
N ALA A 88 -1.96 0.51 -17.73
CA ALA A 88 -2.54 1.54 -18.58
C ALA A 88 -2.89 0.98 -19.98
N GLY A 89 -2.04 0.15 -20.56
CA GLY A 89 -2.30 -0.51 -21.86
C GLY A 89 -3.45 -1.51 -21.81
N HIS A 90 -3.55 -2.27 -20.71
CA HIS A 90 -4.60 -3.28 -20.55
C HIS A 90 -5.99 -2.67 -20.27
N PHE A 91 -6.06 -1.66 -19.39
CA PHE A 91 -7.32 -1.06 -18.98
C PHE A 91 -7.63 0.29 -19.64
N GLY A 92 -6.69 0.84 -20.43
CA GLY A 92 -6.83 2.12 -21.14
C GLY A 92 -6.39 3.34 -20.33
N ARG A 93 -6.21 3.21 -19.00
CA ARG A 93 -5.83 4.31 -18.09
C ARG A 93 -5.38 3.79 -16.72
N ILE A 94 -4.88 4.68 -15.89
CA ILE A 94 -4.70 4.47 -14.44
C ILE A 94 -5.33 5.66 -13.71
N ASP A 95 -6.18 5.38 -12.71
CA ASP A 95 -6.81 6.38 -11.86
C ASP A 95 -6.23 6.41 -10.46
N VAL A 96 -5.79 5.25 -9.95
CA VAL A 96 -5.29 5.12 -8.59
C VAL A 96 -4.03 4.26 -8.56
N MET A 97 -3.03 4.70 -7.80
CA MET A 97 -1.86 3.90 -7.43
C MET A 97 -1.83 3.69 -5.91
N ILE A 98 -1.82 2.43 -5.47
CA ILE A 98 -1.69 2.04 -4.07
C ILE A 98 -0.29 1.44 -3.88
N ASN A 99 0.60 2.20 -3.24
CA ASN A 99 1.96 1.79 -2.94
C ASN A 99 1.98 1.06 -1.59
N ASN A 100 1.82 -0.25 -1.64
CA ASN A 100 1.80 -1.09 -0.45
C ASN A 100 3.09 -1.89 -0.24
N ALA A 101 3.94 -2.03 -1.25
CA ALA A 101 5.21 -2.75 -1.10
C ALA A 101 6.06 -2.13 0.02
N GLY A 102 6.57 -2.98 0.89
CA GLY A 102 7.42 -2.58 2.00
C GLY A 102 8.07 -3.80 2.66
N LEU A 103 9.22 -3.58 3.24
CA LEU A 103 10.00 -4.58 3.94
C LEU A 103 10.35 -4.01 5.32
N GLY A 104 10.15 -4.82 6.35
CA GLY A 104 10.64 -4.57 7.70
C GLY A 104 11.74 -5.56 8.07
N GLY A 105 12.19 -5.47 9.29
CA GLY A 105 13.18 -6.34 9.90
C GLY A 105 13.39 -5.89 11.33
N THR A 106 14.16 -6.63 12.11
CA THR A 106 14.54 -6.24 13.47
C THR A 106 16.04 -6.40 13.63
N ALA A 107 16.73 -5.30 13.90
CA ALA A 107 18.15 -5.27 14.24
C ALA A 107 18.43 -4.08 15.17
N SER A 108 19.24 -4.30 16.23
CA SER A 108 19.74 -3.19 17.03
C SER A 108 20.55 -2.25 16.14
N LEU A 109 20.46 -0.95 16.37
CA LEU A 109 21.28 0.02 15.61
C LEU A 109 22.79 -0.25 15.76
N LEU A 110 23.21 -0.84 16.88
CA LEU A 110 24.61 -1.20 17.11
C LEU A 110 25.08 -2.38 16.25
N ASP A 111 24.17 -3.26 15.85
CA ASP A 111 24.48 -4.51 15.13
C ASP A 111 23.91 -4.50 13.70
N MET A 112 23.18 -3.45 13.32
CA MET A 112 22.57 -3.32 11.99
C MET A 112 23.65 -3.14 10.93
N THR A 113 23.64 -4.01 9.91
CA THR A 113 24.57 -3.87 8.78
C THR A 113 24.04 -2.87 7.74
N ASP A 114 24.95 -2.34 6.92
CA ASP A 114 24.59 -1.44 5.80
C ASP A 114 23.61 -2.15 4.83
N GLU A 115 23.80 -3.45 4.58
CA GLU A 115 22.92 -4.22 3.70
C GLU A 115 21.49 -4.35 4.28
N GLN A 116 21.36 -4.48 5.58
CA GLN A 116 20.02 -4.51 6.23
C GLN A 116 19.35 -3.15 6.12
N TRP A 117 20.10 -2.08 6.36
CA TRP A 117 19.64 -0.70 6.20
C TRP A 117 19.22 -0.43 4.76
N ASP A 118 20.13 -0.60 3.80
CA ASP A 118 19.92 -0.31 2.39
C ASP A 118 18.75 -1.09 1.80
N ARG A 119 18.64 -2.37 2.13
CA ARG A 119 17.54 -3.22 1.65
C ARG A 119 16.17 -2.73 2.10
N VAL A 120 16.04 -2.32 3.36
CA VAL A 120 14.76 -1.82 3.89
C VAL A 120 14.42 -0.47 3.24
N LEU A 121 15.39 0.43 3.10
CA LEU A 121 15.19 1.71 2.44
C LEU A 121 14.87 1.54 0.94
N ASP A 122 15.59 0.68 0.24
CA ASP A 122 15.38 0.49 -1.21
C ASP A 122 13.98 -0.05 -1.51
N VAL A 123 13.52 -1.06 -0.79
CA VAL A 123 12.16 -1.59 -0.98
C VAL A 123 11.10 -0.61 -0.50
N THR A 124 11.24 -0.07 0.72
CA THR A 124 10.14 0.63 1.40
C THR A 124 10.03 2.10 1.00
N LEU A 125 11.16 2.80 0.87
CA LEU A 125 11.17 4.22 0.51
C LEU A 125 11.43 4.43 -0.98
N THR A 126 12.54 3.91 -1.49
CA THR A 126 12.93 4.10 -2.90
C THR A 126 11.95 3.41 -3.84
N GLY A 127 11.46 2.22 -3.49
CA GLY A 127 10.42 1.53 -4.25
C GLY A 127 9.11 2.31 -4.29
N THR A 128 8.66 2.87 -3.15
CA THR A 128 7.50 3.77 -3.10
C THR A 128 7.71 5.01 -3.97
N PHE A 129 8.90 5.61 -3.94
CA PHE A 129 9.25 6.75 -4.80
C PHE A 129 9.18 6.37 -6.29
N ARG A 130 9.78 5.25 -6.72
CA ARG A 130 9.74 4.78 -8.11
C ARG A 130 8.30 4.60 -8.60
N CYS A 131 7.48 3.88 -7.81
CA CYS A 131 6.08 3.62 -8.15
C CYS A 131 5.26 4.92 -8.19
N THR A 132 5.42 5.80 -7.19
CA THR A 132 4.76 7.12 -7.18
C THR A 132 5.13 7.91 -8.42
N ARG A 133 6.42 8.03 -8.74
CA ARG A 133 6.89 8.79 -9.90
C ARG A 133 6.35 8.23 -11.22
N ALA A 134 6.36 6.92 -11.41
CA ALA A 134 5.84 6.28 -12.62
C ALA A 134 4.33 6.53 -12.78
N ALA A 135 3.55 6.32 -11.71
CA ALA A 135 2.11 6.56 -11.72
C ALA A 135 1.78 8.05 -11.97
N LEU A 136 2.48 8.98 -11.31
CA LEU A 136 2.25 10.41 -11.51
C LEU A 136 2.54 10.85 -12.95
N ARG A 137 3.63 10.37 -13.56
CA ARG A 137 3.95 10.64 -14.97
C ARG A 137 2.82 10.16 -15.89
N GLN A 138 2.33 8.94 -15.66
CA GLN A 138 1.22 8.37 -16.42
C GLN A 138 -0.07 9.19 -16.23
N MET A 139 -0.44 9.53 -15.00
CA MET A 139 -1.66 10.32 -14.71
C MET A 139 -1.59 11.73 -15.27
N VAL A 140 -0.42 12.39 -15.23
CA VAL A 140 -0.20 13.71 -15.84
C VAL A 140 -0.37 13.63 -17.36
N ALA A 141 0.21 12.63 -18.01
CA ALA A 141 0.07 12.42 -19.45
C ALA A 141 -1.37 12.15 -19.87
N GLN A 142 -2.17 11.48 -19.05
CA GLN A 142 -3.59 11.22 -19.28
C GLN A 142 -4.47 12.48 -19.11
N GLY A 143 -4.09 13.43 -18.25
CA GLY A 143 -4.80 14.68 -18.03
C GLY A 143 -6.14 14.60 -17.27
N HIS A 144 -6.45 13.43 -16.66
CA HIS A 144 -7.74 13.20 -15.99
C HIS A 144 -7.72 13.40 -14.47
N GLY A 145 -6.56 13.75 -13.89
CA GLY A 145 -6.35 13.68 -12.46
C GLY A 145 -6.07 12.26 -12.00
N GLY A 146 -6.19 12.02 -10.70
CA GLY A 146 -5.97 10.69 -10.11
C GLY A 146 -5.70 10.74 -8.62
N ALA A 147 -5.36 9.57 -8.03
CA ALA A 147 -4.99 9.48 -6.64
C ALA A 147 -3.82 8.51 -6.43
N VAL A 148 -2.92 8.86 -5.53
CA VAL A 148 -1.88 7.96 -5.01
C VAL A 148 -2.11 7.78 -3.51
N VAL A 149 -2.11 6.54 -3.04
CA VAL A 149 -2.19 6.20 -1.62
C VAL A 149 -0.96 5.39 -1.22
N ASN A 150 -0.13 5.98 -0.38
CA ASN A 150 1.08 5.36 0.13
C ASN A 150 0.82 4.63 1.46
N ASN A 151 1.31 3.42 1.61
CA ASN A 151 1.26 2.71 2.87
C ASN A 151 2.49 3.04 3.73
N ALA A 152 2.35 4.04 4.62
CA ALA A 152 3.33 4.41 5.63
C ALA A 152 3.25 3.47 6.85
N SER A 153 3.43 3.97 8.05
CA SER A 153 3.27 3.27 9.34
C SER A 153 3.29 4.27 10.48
N VAL A 154 2.65 3.99 11.60
CA VAL A 154 2.82 4.77 12.83
C VAL A 154 4.27 4.84 13.30
N LEU A 155 5.13 3.89 12.90
CA LEU A 155 6.57 3.93 13.16
C LEU A 155 7.30 5.04 12.37
N GLY A 156 6.65 5.70 11.43
CA GLY A 156 7.16 6.95 10.87
C GLY A 156 7.06 8.15 11.83
N TRP A 157 6.26 8.05 12.88
CA TRP A 157 6.12 9.04 13.97
C TRP A 157 6.66 8.55 15.30
N ARG A 158 6.61 7.22 15.55
CA ARG A 158 6.98 6.60 16.83
C ARG A 158 8.30 5.89 16.75
N ALA A 159 8.97 5.75 17.88
CA ALA A 159 10.15 4.93 18.03
C ALA A 159 9.78 3.51 18.51
N GLN A 160 10.50 2.51 17.97
CA GLN A 160 10.48 1.14 18.45
C GLN A 160 11.89 0.57 18.39
N PRO A 161 12.36 -0.12 19.45
CA PRO A 161 13.67 -0.76 19.43
C PRO A 161 13.84 -1.70 18.23
N GLY A 162 15.02 -1.69 17.62
CA GLY A 162 15.35 -2.54 16.48
C GLY A 162 14.70 -2.14 15.15
N GLN A 163 14.03 -0.99 15.06
CA GLN A 163 13.27 -0.57 13.87
C GLN A 163 13.82 0.70 13.19
N ALA A 164 15.07 1.08 13.43
CA ALA A 164 15.62 2.36 12.96
C ALA A 164 15.52 2.52 11.43
N HIS A 165 15.89 1.51 10.65
CA HIS A 165 15.79 1.50 9.19
C HIS A 165 14.33 1.61 8.70
N TYR A 166 13.42 0.84 9.30
CA TYR A 166 12.01 0.84 8.92
C TYR A 166 11.32 2.16 9.29
N ALA A 167 11.57 2.67 10.49
CA ALA A 167 11.05 3.96 10.94
C ALA A 167 11.53 5.10 10.04
N ALA A 168 12.84 5.12 9.71
CA ALA A 168 13.41 6.11 8.79
C ALA A 168 12.75 6.02 7.40
N ALA A 169 12.59 4.80 6.84
CA ALA A 169 11.94 4.61 5.55
C ALA A 169 10.47 5.08 5.59
N LYS A 170 9.70 4.73 6.62
CA LYS A 170 8.29 5.12 6.74
C LYS A 170 8.09 6.61 7.01
N ALA A 171 8.99 7.25 7.78
CA ALA A 171 9.04 8.72 7.90
C ALA A 171 9.35 9.38 6.54
N GLY A 172 10.28 8.81 5.77
CA GLY A 172 10.58 9.23 4.40
C GLY A 172 9.37 9.12 3.47
N VAL A 173 8.58 8.03 3.56
CA VAL A 173 7.33 7.88 2.78
C VAL A 173 6.32 8.99 3.13
N MET A 174 6.19 9.36 4.40
CA MET A 174 5.32 10.47 4.82
C MET A 174 5.79 11.81 4.23
N ALA A 175 7.09 12.07 4.25
CA ALA A 175 7.67 13.28 3.65
C ALA A 175 7.48 13.30 2.13
N LEU A 176 7.77 12.19 1.44
CA LEU A 176 7.53 12.00 0.00
C LEU A 176 6.07 12.29 -0.36
N THR A 177 5.12 11.78 0.43
CA THR A 177 3.69 12.00 0.22
C THR A 177 3.35 13.49 0.19
N ARG A 178 3.82 14.25 1.18
CA ARG A 178 3.55 15.70 1.27
C ARG A 178 4.18 16.49 0.12
N CYS A 179 5.42 16.19 -0.23
CA CYS A 179 6.11 16.88 -1.34
C CYS A 179 5.46 16.56 -2.70
N ALA A 180 5.22 15.26 -2.97
CA ALA A 180 4.59 14.84 -4.21
C ALA A 180 3.18 15.43 -4.39
N ALA A 181 2.41 15.59 -3.30
CA ALA A 181 1.10 16.22 -3.33
C ALA A 181 1.15 17.65 -3.87
N LEU A 182 2.15 18.44 -3.45
CA LEU A 182 2.35 19.81 -3.91
C LEU A 182 2.78 19.85 -5.39
N ASP A 183 3.68 18.96 -5.79
CA ASP A 183 4.22 18.90 -7.16
C ASP A 183 3.12 18.64 -8.22
N VAL A 184 2.07 17.91 -7.85
CA VAL A 184 1.04 17.46 -8.81
C VAL A 184 -0.35 18.08 -8.59
N ALA A 185 -0.51 18.99 -7.64
CA ALA A 185 -1.80 19.61 -7.32
C ALA A 185 -2.44 20.30 -8.55
N ALA A 186 -1.63 20.97 -9.38
CA ALA A 186 -2.09 21.61 -10.62
C ALA A 186 -2.68 20.62 -11.65
N HIS A 187 -2.32 19.34 -11.55
CA HIS A 187 -2.83 18.26 -12.40
C HIS A 187 -4.07 17.57 -11.82
N ARG A 188 -4.62 18.06 -10.71
CA ARG A 188 -5.77 17.45 -10.01
C ARG A 188 -5.48 16.00 -9.56
N ILE A 189 -4.23 15.72 -9.21
CA ILE A 189 -3.80 14.43 -8.66
C ILE A 189 -3.62 14.62 -7.16
N ARG A 190 -4.20 13.74 -6.36
CA ARG A 190 -4.07 13.71 -4.91
C ARG A 190 -3.04 12.67 -4.50
N VAL A 191 -2.20 12.98 -3.53
CA VAL A 191 -1.24 12.03 -2.97
C VAL A 191 -1.41 12.03 -1.46
N ASN A 192 -1.85 10.91 -0.89
CA ASN A 192 -2.05 10.74 0.55
C ASN A 192 -1.37 9.46 1.04
N ALA A 193 -1.29 9.30 2.34
CA ALA A 193 -0.80 8.08 2.95
C ALA A 193 -1.73 7.58 4.06
N VAL A 194 -1.75 6.27 4.27
CA VAL A 194 -2.22 5.65 5.51
C VAL A 194 -1.02 5.31 6.38
N ALA A 195 -1.18 5.44 7.70
CA ALA A 195 -0.19 5.04 8.69
C ALA A 195 -0.81 4.01 9.65
N PRO A 196 -0.81 2.72 9.29
CA PRO A 196 -1.33 1.67 10.15
C PRO A 196 -0.47 1.49 11.42
N SER A 197 -1.12 1.12 12.52
CA SER A 197 -0.45 0.51 13.67
C SER A 197 -0.21 -0.99 13.40
N LEU A 198 -0.26 -1.81 14.42
CA LEU A 198 -0.07 -3.25 14.25
C LEU A 198 -1.20 -3.86 13.41
N ALA A 199 -0.89 -4.29 12.21
CA ALA A 199 -1.80 -5.07 11.36
C ALA A 199 -1.20 -6.46 11.13
N VAL A 200 -1.81 -7.49 11.72
CA VAL A 200 -1.29 -8.85 11.63
C VAL A 200 -1.63 -9.46 10.26
N HIS A 201 -0.61 -9.96 9.60
CA HIS A 201 -0.72 -10.68 8.36
C HIS A 201 0.27 -11.87 8.35
N PRO A 202 0.08 -12.89 7.48
CA PRO A 202 0.85 -14.13 7.54
C PRO A 202 2.37 -13.97 7.47
N TYR A 203 2.87 -12.94 6.81
CA TYR A 203 4.32 -12.69 6.78
C TYR A 203 4.82 -12.17 8.13
N LEU A 204 4.12 -11.22 8.75
CA LEU A 204 4.49 -10.71 10.07
C LEU A 204 4.46 -11.83 11.12
N ALA A 205 3.44 -12.68 11.08
CA ALA A 205 3.32 -13.85 11.95
C ALA A 205 4.47 -14.88 11.78
N LYS A 206 5.15 -14.91 10.63
CA LYS A 206 6.31 -15.78 10.41
C LYS A 206 7.62 -15.22 10.94
N VAL A 207 7.74 -13.89 11.02
CA VAL A 207 9.00 -13.21 11.39
C VAL A 207 8.97 -12.61 12.81
N THR A 208 7.83 -12.72 13.49
CA THR A 208 7.61 -12.19 14.84
C THR A 208 7.04 -13.31 15.72
N SER A 209 7.56 -13.47 16.94
CA SER A 209 7.03 -14.48 17.87
C SER A 209 5.58 -14.19 18.28
N GLU A 210 4.82 -15.24 18.56
CA GLU A 210 3.43 -15.11 19.05
C GLU A 210 3.34 -14.27 20.32
N ASP A 211 4.28 -14.46 21.26
CA ASP A 211 4.33 -13.70 22.51
C ASP A 211 4.53 -12.21 22.25
N LEU A 212 5.43 -11.82 21.34
CA LEU A 212 5.66 -10.42 21.00
C LEU A 212 4.44 -9.84 20.27
N LEU A 213 3.78 -10.59 19.39
CA LEU A 213 2.55 -10.14 18.74
C LEU A 213 1.42 -9.94 19.76
N ALA A 214 1.28 -10.85 20.73
CA ALA A 214 0.29 -10.73 21.80
C ALA A 214 0.61 -9.52 22.71
N GLU A 215 1.88 -9.31 23.05
CA GLU A 215 2.32 -8.14 23.81
C GLU A 215 2.00 -6.83 23.06
N LEU A 216 2.35 -6.73 21.77
CA LEU A 216 2.07 -5.56 20.95
C LEU A 216 0.57 -5.32 20.82
N ALA A 217 -0.22 -6.37 20.58
CA ALA A 217 -1.67 -6.29 20.49
C ALA A 217 -2.31 -5.81 21.81
N SER A 218 -1.79 -6.24 22.96
CA SER A 218 -2.29 -5.83 24.27
C SER A 218 -2.05 -4.35 24.59
N ARG A 219 -1.10 -3.72 23.90
CA ARG A 219 -0.81 -2.28 24.03
C ARG A 219 -1.75 -1.42 23.18
N GLU A 220 -2.43 -2.02 22.20
CA GLU A 220 -3.45 -1.34 21.43
C GLU A 220 -4.69 -1.11 22.30
N PRO A 221 -5.29 0.10 22.36
CA PRO A 221 -6.49 0.38 23.17
C PRO A 221 -7.66 -0.57 22.92
N PHE A 222 -7.81 -1.11 21.72
CA PHE A 222 -8.83 -2.11 21.42
C PHE A 222 -8.43 -3.54 21.83
N GLY A 223 -7.25 -3.73 22.42
CA GLY A 223 -6.74 -5.04 22.88
C GLY A 223 -6.47 -6.02 21.73
N ARG A 224 -6.39 -5.55 20.49
CA ARG A 224 -6.13 -6.35 19.29
C ARG A 224 -5.38 -5.56 18.22
N ALA A 225 -4.73 -6.27 17.34
CA ALA A 225 -4.22 -5.70 16.11
C ALA A 225 -5.37 -5.31 15.15
N ALA A 226 -5.08 -4.41 14.21
CA ALA A 226 -5.97 -4.15 13.09
C ALA A 226 -5.98 -5.34 12.12
N GLU A 227 -7.14 -5.58 11.53
CA GLU A 227 -7.28 -6.49 10.41
C GLU A 227 -6.89 -5.79 9.10
N PRO A 228 -6.29 -6.48 8.13
CA PRO A 228 -5.90 -5.86 6.85
C PRO A 228 -7.06 -5.14 6.13
N TRP A 229 -8.28 -5.62 6.23
CA TRP A 229 -9.46 -4.98 5.61
C TRP A 229 -9.82 -3.64 6.28
N GLU A 230 -9.55 -3.45 7.58
CA GLU A 230 -9.78 -2.17 8.26
C GLU A 230 -8.87 -1.08 7.68
N VAL A 231 -7.61 -1.43 7.36
CA VAL A 231 -6.68 -0.54 6.66
C VAL A 231 -7.13 -0.30 5.22
N ALA A 232 -7.57 -1.37 4.53
CA ALA A 232 -8.02 -1.29 3.13
C ALA A 232 -9.22 -0.33 2.97
N ASN A 233 -10.14 -0.26 3.93
CA ASN A 233 -11.26 0.67 3.89
C ASN A 233 -10.79 2.14 3.86
N VAL A 234 -9.77 2.49 4.66
CA VAL A 234 -9.22 3.84 4.67
C VAL A 234 -8.44 4.13 3.37
N ILE A 235 -7.74 3.14 2.82
CA ILE A 235 -7.08 3.24 1.52
C ILE A 235 -8.11 3.55 0.42
N VAL A 236 -9.22 2.82 0.37
CA VAL A 236 -10.31 3.02 -0.59
C VAL A 236 -10.94 4.41 -0.42
N PHE A 237 -11.21 4.84 0.81
CA PHE A 237 -11.69 6.20 1.08
C PHE A 237 -10.75 7.25 0.49
N LEU A 238 -9.44 7.16 0.75
CA LEU A 238 -8.45 8.11 0.22
C LEU A 238 -8.31 8.05 -1.30
N ALA A 239 -8.53 6.87 -1.91
CA ALA A 239 -8.52 6.68 -3.36
C ALA A 239 -9.78 7.24 -4.03
N SER A 240 -10.90 7.30 -3.32
CA SER A 240 -12.22 7.71 -3.83
C SER A 240 -12.40 9.22 -3.89
N ASP A 241 -13.48 9.65 -4.56
CA ASP A 241 -13.86 11.06 -4.66
C ASP A 241 -14.41 11.62 -3.33
N TYR A 242 -14.68 10.78 -2.32
CA TYR A 242 -15.01 11.22 -0.96
C TYR A 242 -13.84 11.96 -0.29
N ALA A 243 -12.60 11.71 -0.73
CA ALA A 243 -11.41 12.41 -0.27
C ALA A 243 -10.97 13.53 -1.24
N ALA A 244 -11.90 14.10 -2.04
CA ALA A 244 -11.59 15.04 -3.12
C ALA A 244 -10.82 16.31 -2.66
N TYR A 245 -10.96 16.71 -1.41
CA TYR A 245 -10.26 17.88 -0.84
C TYR A 245 -9.05 17.50 0.02
N MET A 246 -8.63 16.23 0.01
CA MET A 246 -7.51 15.73 0.80
C MET A 246 -6.30 15.43 -0.10
N THR A 247 -5.20 16.12 0.13
CA THR A 247 -3.90 15.83 -0.50
C THR A 247 -2.76 16.20 0.44
N GLY A 248 -1.68 15.44 0.46
CA GLY A 248 -0.57 15.61 1.38
C GLY A 248 -0.82 15.07 2.79
N GLU A 249 -1.97 14.44 3.04
CA GLU A 249 -2.35 13.94 4.34
C GLU A 249 -1.73 12.57 4.64
N VAL A 250 -1.41 12.36 5.91
CA VAL A 250 -1.02 11.06 6.46
C VAL A 250 -2.04 10.66 7.51
N VAL A 251 -2.92 9.74 7.16
CA VAL A 251 -4.05 9.32 8.00
C VAL A 251 -3.66 8.14 8.86
N SER A 252 -3.68 8.30 10.18
CA SER A 252 -3.46 7.20 11.11
C SER A 252 -4.60 6.19 11.04
N VAL A 253 -4.25 4.91 10.88
CA VAL A 253 -5.18 3.78 10.99
C VAL A 253 -4.76 2.98 12.22
N SER A 254 -5.09 3.51 13.38
CA SER A 254 -4.63 3.02 14.68
C SER A 254 -5.69 3.30 15.74
N SER A 255 -5.79 2.43 16.72
CA SER A 255 -6.59 2.68 17.92
C SER A 255 -5.88 3.56 18.94
N GLN A 256 -4.60 3.89 18.73
CA GLN A 256 -3.82 4.80 19.57
C GLN A 256 -3.58 6.11 18.82
N HIS A 257 -3.24 7.16 19.58
CA HIS A 257 -2.65 8.36 19.03
C HIS A 257 -1.28 8.07 18.40
N PRO A 258 -0.97 8.66 17.22
CA PRO A 258 0.37 8.56 16.64
C PRO A 258 1.42 9.26 17.48
#